data_a0aa8b580d128cd78e7391221eaf73d1
#
_entry.id   a0aa8b580d128cd78e7391221eaf73d1
#
_cell.length_a   1.000
_cell.length_b   1.000
_cell.length_c   1.000
_cell.angle_alpha   90.00
_cell.angle_beta   90.00
_cell.angle_gamma   90.00
#
_symmetry.space_group_name_H-M   'P 1'
#
loop_
_entity.id
_entity.type
_entity.pdbx_description
1 polymer ?
#
loop_
_entity_poly.entity_id
_entity_poly.type
_entity_poly.pdbx_seq_one_letter_code
_entity_poly.pdbx_strand_id
1 'polypeptide(L)'
;MHKKMAGIVACTALLGLSLSINTHALGVNVLEGKHLNNFVTDDMLLNADKDPNNWLHYGRDYEGTRYSPLTQINKDNVSDLVPKWNLSFGVIGAQDSQVMAVNGRLYVTSSQNLAFGLDGTTGDILWKYQRALPGDLGSKLCCGSVNRGVAVYKDKVYMATLDTHMVALDNNTGEVVWEKKLGDYKTGEILTSMPMVINGMIVIGNSGGDLGANPGTVYALDADTGELIWKTYTVPMTGKEKIAKSWAGDSWKTAGGTPWLPPTYDKRTGYILYGVGNPTPDFDGSSRKGDNLYTGSTVAIDPKDGKIVNHFQYTPHDVWDYDGTNEAILIKDKKNRDTYLHADRNGHLYSINSKTMKCNWVVPMQRANWVKSFDDNCRPTVNPDKVPTEGKITTDIAPTLGGGKEWHPAAYSKRTGMVYVPVIDMSMDLEAKKQEFKPGQWFLGTNTLRLHPGAGYLKAFNATTGELEWMRSQNVPATGGVLATAGGLVFNGDAEGFFRAIKDDTGETLFEYNVGTGIHSNPTTYMVGDTQYVAVLVGPGGGSLWPLVYGEFFKHNTKGGGLFVFALHKK
;
A
#
# COMPACT_ATOMS: atom_id res chain seq x y z
N MET A 1 30.67 15.27 -69.48
CA MET A 1 31.04 16.66 -69.09
C MET A 1 31.15 16.71 -67.58
N HIS A 2 32.30 16.58 -67.14
CA HIS A 2 33.24 17.37 -66.32
C HIS A 2 32.55 18.34 -65.30
N LYS A 3 32.79 18.18 -64.01
CA LYS A 3 33.98 18.72 -63.34
C LYS A 3 34.17 18.11 -61.95
N LYS A 4 35.41 17.69 -61.68
CA LYS A 4 36.01 17.45 -60.37
C LYS A 4 36.16 18.78 -59.64
N MET A 5 35.98 18.77 -58.32
CA MET A 5 36.77 19.65 -57.44
C MET A 5 37.11 18.91 -56.15
N ALA A 6 38.39 18.85 -55.90
CA ALA A 6 39.02 18.38 -54.69
C ALA A 6 39.08 19.55 -53.67
N GLY A 7 39.08 19.27 -52.41
CA GLY A 7 39.30 20.29 -51.39
C GLY A 7 39.37 19.76 -49.98
N ILE A 8 40.58 19.45 -49.55
CA ILE A 8 41.20 19.72 -48.23
C ILE A 8 40.64 19.01 -46.99
N VAL A 9 41.42 18.04 -46.57
CA VAL A 9 41.43 17.47 -45.20
C VAL A 9 42.03 18.51 -44.26
N ALA A 10 41.26 18.90 -43.24
CA ALA A 10 41.80 19.61 -42.07
C ALA A 10 41.62 18.71 -40.84
N CYS A 11 42.74 18.16 -40.39
CA CYS A 11 42.87 17.54 -39.08
C CYS A 11 42.69 18.61 -37.99
N THR A 12 41.62 18.52 -37.21
CA THR A 12 41.52 19.21 -35.93
C THR A 12 41.60 18.21 -34.80
N ALA A 13 42.69 18.29 -34.05
CA ALA A 13 42.89 17.54 -32.79
C ALA A 13 41.80 17.97 -31.80
N LEU A 14 40.92 17.05 -31.40
CA LEU A 14 40.07 17.21 -30.25
C LEU A 14 40.84 16.85 -28.98
N LEU A 15 41.22 17.88 -28.24
CA LEU A 15 41.65 17.76 -26.85
C LEU A 15 40.45 17.21 -26.05
N GLY A 16 40.64 16.03 -25.44
CA GLY A 16 39.72 15.46 -24.48
C GLY A 16 39.65 16.32 -23.21
N LEU A 17 38.61 17.14 -23.09
CA LEU A 17 38.18 17.63 -21.79
C LEU A 17 37.26 16.59 -21.18
N SER A 18 37.76 15.86 -20.20
CA SER A 18 36.93 15.09 -19.25
C SER A 18 36.14 16.09 -18.40
N LEU A 19 34.89 16.37 -18.79
CA LEU A 19 33.93 16.99 -17.90
C LEU A 19 33.54 15.96 -16.84
N SER A 20 34.12 16.08 -15.66
CA SER A 20 33.53 15.53 -14.45
C SER A 20 32.22 16.27 -14.20
N ILE A 21 31.09 15.62 -14.49
CA ILE A 21 29.78 16.10 -14.10
C ILE A 21 29.71 15.94 -12.58
N ASN A 22 30.06 16.98 -11.87
CA ASN A 22 29.66 17.15 -10.48
C ASN A 22 28.13 17.29 -10.49
N THR A 23 27.42 16.27 -10.04
CA THR A 23 26.00 16.33 -9.70
C THR A 23 25.83 17.20 -8.46
N HIS A 24 25.96 18.51 -8.63
CA HIS A 24 25.41 19.43 -7.63
C HIS A 24 23.89 19.34 -7.73
N ALA A 25 23.25 18.89 -6.66
CA ALA A 25 21.83 19.10 -6.44
C ALA A 25 21.53 20.58 -6.77
N LEU A 26 20.54 20.80 -7.64
CA LEU A 26 20.03 22.13 -7.89
C LEU A 26 19.63 22.72 -6.54
N GLY A 27 20.40 23.69 -6.05
CA GLY A 27 20.11 24.38 -4.81
C GLY A 27 18.77 25.11 -4.94
N VAL A 28 17.74 24.50 -4.42
CA VAL A 28 16.53 25.21 -4.03
C VAL A 28 16.94 26.04 -2.82
N ASN A 29 16.72 27.36 -2.85
CA ASN A 29 16.96 28.21 -1.69
C ASN A 29 16.19 27.62 -0.51
N VAL A 30 16.92 27.00 0.41
CA VAL A 30 16.39 26.56 1.69
C VAL A 30 16.04 27.85 2.44
N LEU A 31 14.75 28.15 2.53
CA LEU A 31 14.31 29.19 3.43
C LEU A 31 14.78 28.77 4.84
N GLU A 32 15.55 29.63 5.52
CA GLU A 32 15.86 29.46 6.94
C GLU A 32 14.56 29.55 7.75
N GLY A 33 13.75 28.46 7.64
CA GLY A 33 12.51 28.30 8.38
C GLY A 33 12.80 27.79 9.78
N LYS A 34 11.99 28.23 10.72
CA LYS A 34 11.96 27.77 12.11
C LYS A 34 12.35 26.30 12.21
N HIS A 35 13.44 25.98 12.90
CA HIS A 35 13.81 24.61 13.22
C HIS A 35 12.69 23.98 14.08
N LEU A 36 11.71 23.38 13.43
CA LEU A 36 10.74 22.53 14.10
C LEU A 36 11.51 21.31 14.61
N ASN A 37 11.31 20.97 15.87
CA ASN A 37 11.89 19.74 16.41
C ASN A 37 11.16 18.54 15.78
N ASN A 38 11.76 17.97 14.73
CA ASN A 38 11.18 16.82 13.99
C ASN A 38 11.75 15.48 14.48
N PHE A 39 12.36 15.46 15.64
CA PHE A 39 12.88 14.24 16.25
C PHE A 39 11.72 13.38 16.76
N VAL A 40 11.60 12.16 16.21
CA VAL A 40 10.56 11.18 16.58
C VAL A 40 11.14 10.14 17.51
N THR A 41 10.59 10.02 18.72
CA THR A 41 11.04 9.05 19.72
C THR A 41 10.23 7.75 19.68
N ASP A 42 10.75 6.69 20.30
CA ASP A 42 9.99 5.45 20.52
C ASP A 42 8.69 5.71 21.28
N ASP A 43 8.71 6.62 22.28
CA ASP A 43 7.52 6.97 23.04
C ASP A 43 6.44 7.63 22.16
N MET A 44 6.82 8.52 21.24
CA MET A 44 5.90 9.11 20.27
C MET A 44 5.28 8.03 19.37
N LEU A 45 6.08 7.08 18.87
CA LEU A 45 5.58 5.98 18.05
C LEU A 45 4.64 5.06 18.85
N LEU A 46 4.99 4.71 20.09
CA LEU A 46 4.19 3.85 20.96
C LEU A 46 2.86 4.49 21.39
N ASN A 47 2.85 5.80 21.57
CA ASN A 47 1.68 6.56 22.01
C ASN A 47 1.02 7.39 20.89
N ALA A 48 1.29 7.06 19.63
CA ALA A 48 0.72 7.77 18.48
C ALA A 48 -0.83 7.81 18.49
N ASP A 49 -1.48 6.81 19.09
CA ASP A 49 -2.93 6.78 19.28
C ASP A 49 -3.45 7.91 20.21
N LYS A 50 -2.59 8.44 21.09
CA LYS A 50 -2.90 9.53 22.02
C LYS A 50 -2.52 10.92 21.51
N ASP A 51 -1.64 10.98 20.50
CA ASP A 51 -1.20 12.24 19.90
C ASP A 51 -2.19 12.69 18.80
N PRO A 52 -2.95 13.77 18.99
CA PRO A 52 -3.90 14.23 18.00
C PRO A 52 -3.23 14.96 16.83
N ASN A 53 -2.02 15.50 17.03
CA ASN A 53 -1.42 16.49 16.13
C ASN A 53 -0.64 15.86 14.98
N ASN A 54 -0.16 14.63 15.19
CA ASN A 54 0.75 13.95 14.28
C ASN A 54 0.11 12.74 13.58
N TRP A 55 0.75 12.32 12.48
CA TRP A 55 0.44 11.07 11.78
C TRP A 55 1.74 10.29 11.60
N LEU A 56 2.02 9.34 12.52
CA LEU A 56 3.35 8.75 12.70
C LEU A 56 3.52 7.34 12.10
N HIS A 57 2.42 6.70 11.67
CA HIS A 57 2.42 5.36 11.06
C HIS A 57 1.55 5.32 9.81
N TYR A 58 1.67 4.26 9.00
CA TYR A 58 0.81 4.05 7.84
C TYR A 58 -0.68 4.16 8.18
N GLY A 59 -1.11 3.52 9.26
CA GLY A 59 -2.47 3.57 9.80
C GLY A 59 -2.68 4.60 10.90
N ARG A 60 -1.84 5.63 11.02
CA ARG A 60 -1.77 6.67 12.05
C ARG A 60 -1.11 6.20 13.36
N ASP A 61 -1.45 5.03 13.83
CA ASP A 61 -0.94 4.37 15.03
C ASP A 61 -0.50 2.93 14.71
N TYR A 62 0.10 2.23 15.67
CA TYR A 62 0.46 0.83 15.51
C TYR A 62 -0.74 -0.10 15.35
N GLU A 63 -1.92 0.32 15.76
CA GLU A 63 -3.16 -0.45 15.65
C GLU A 63 -3.77 -0.38 14.25
N GLY A 64 -3.30 0.54 13.40
CA GLY A 64 -3.74 0.65 12.01
C GLY A 64 -5.16 1.16 11.86
N THR A 65 -5.70 1.89 12.87
CA THR A 65 -7.12 2.26 12.90
C THR A 65 -7.50 3.32 11.89
N ARG A 66 -6.56 4.15 11.43
CA ARG A 66 -6.79 5.33 10.58
C ARG A 66 -7.88 6.26 11.16
N TYR A 67 -7.93 6.34 12.49
CA TYR A 67 -8.87 7.19 13.24
C TYR A 67 -8.12 8.33 13.90
N SER A 68 -8.52 9.57 13.62
CA SER A 68 -7.98 10.75 14.26
C SER A 68 -8.93 11.25 15.37
N PRO A 69 -8.41 11.58 16.57
CA PRO A 69 -9.23 12.17 17.63
C PRO A 69 -9.57 13.66 17.43
N LEU A 70 -9.10 14.27 16.33
CA LEU A 70 -9.35 15.67 16.00
C LEU A 70 -10.83 15.94 15.72
N THR A 71 -11.33 17.10 16.21
CA THR A 71 -12.74 17.50 16.13
C THR A 71 -12.96 18.92 15.58
N GLN A 72 -11.90 19.69 15.30
CA GLN A 72 -12.05 21.04 14.79
C GLN A 72 -12.80 21.05 13.45
N ILE A 73 -12.43 20.14 12.54
CA ILE A 73 -13.21 19.85 11.35
C ILE A 73 -14.22 18.77 11.72
N ASN A 74 -15.51 19.11 11.64
CA ASN A 74 -16.58 18.22 12.08
C ASN A 74 -17.82 18.34 11.17
N LYS A 75 -18.82 17.51 11.43
CA LYS A 75 -20.03 17.40 10.61
C LYS A 75 -20.83 18.73 10.49
N ASP A 76 -20.67 19.67 11.43
CA ASP A 76 -21.45 20.91 11.47
C ASP A 76 -20.74 22.06 10.71
N ASN A 77 -19.44 21.94 10.39
CA ASN A 77 -18.65 22.98 9.74
C ASN A 77 -17.84 22.53 8.51
N VAL A 78 -17.88 21.26 8.17
CA VAL A 78 -17.06 20.71 7.07
C VAL A 78 -17.43 21.29 5.69
N SER A 79 -18.62 21.87 5.53
CA SER A 79 -19.01 22.63 4.34
C SER A 79 -18.15 23.87 4.09
N ASP A 80 -17.51 24.41 5.15
CA ASP A 80 -16.58 25.55 5.07
C ASP A 80 -15.12 25.12 4.74
N LEU A 81 -14.87 23.83 4.45
CA LEU A 81 -13.55 23.30 4.09
C LEU A 81 -13.11 23.84 2.73
N VAL A 82 -11.89 24.36 2.65
CA VAL A 82 -11.32 24.89 1.40
C VAL A 82 -9.88 24.41 1.20
N PRO A 83 -9.41 24.27 -0.05
CA PRO A 83 -7.99 24.10 -0.32
C PRO A 83 -7.19 25.28 0.22
N LYS A 84 -6.16 25.02 1.01
CA LYS A 84 -5.23 26.05 1.50
C LYS A 84 -4.04 26.19 0.57
N TRP A 85 -3.53 25.06 0.15
CA TRP A 85 -2.46 25.00 -0.84
C TRP A 85 -2.49 23.65 -1.59
N ASN A 86 -1.84 23.62 -2.71
CA ASN A 86 -1.56 22.39 -3.45
C ASN A 86 -0.15 22.45 -4.03
N LEU A 87 0.46 21.30 -4.23
CA LEU A 87 1.80 21.15 -4.80
C LEU A 87 1.77 20.10 -5.90
N SER A 88 2.23 20.44 -7.09
CA SER A 88 2.50 19.46 -8.15
C SER A 88 3.90 18.88 -7.96
N PHE A 89 4.03 17.55 -8.03
CA PHE A 89 5.35 16.88 -7.91
C PHE A 89 6.16 16.95 -9.21
N GLY A 90 5.56 17.36 -10.33
CA GLY A 90 6.24 17.48 -11.63
C GLY A 90 6.60 16.11 -12.25
N VAL A 91 5.98 15.03 -11.82
CA VAL A 91 6.20 13.68 -12.33
C VAL A 91 4.88 13.01 -12.73
N ILE A 92 4.97 12.12 -13.71
CA ILE A 92 3.87 11.26 -14.13
C ILE A 92 4.09 9.89 -13.47
N GLY A 93 3.01 9.25 -13.01
CA GLY A 93 3.03 7.90 -12.47
C GLY A 93 2.25 7.77 -11.17
N ALA A 94 2.36 6.60 -10.56
CA ALA A 94 1.60 6.19 -9.38
C ALA A 94 1.76 7.14 -8.18
N GLN A 95 0.65 7.50 -7.56
CA GLN A 95 0.58 8.37 -6.38
C GLN A 95 -0.08 7.61 -5.23
N ASP A 96 0.65 6.67 -4.64
CA ASP A 96 0.13 5.70 -3.67
C ASP A 96 0.63 5.95 -2.24
N SER A 97 1.35 7.05 -2.03
CA SER A 97 2.02 7.35 -0.76
C SER A 97 1.04 7.70 0.36
N GLN A 98 1.37 7.27 1.56
CA GLN A 98 0.84 7.82 2.79
C GLN A 98 1.59 9.11 3.14
N VAL A 99 0.87 10.19 3.37
CA VAL A 99 1.46 11.43 3.90
C VAL A 99 1.72 11.26 5.39
N MET A 100 2.97 11.42 5.81
CA MET A 100 3.35 11.46 7.22
C MET A 100 3.36 12.91 7.69
N ALA A 101 2.88 13.17 8.90
CA ALA A 101 2.88 14.50 9.49
C ALA A 101 3.56 14.45 10.86
N VAL A 102 4.62 15.24 11.03
CA VAL A 102 5.43 15.30 12.24
C VAL A 102 5.67 16.77 12.61
N ASN A 103 5.08 17.20 13.70
CA ASN A 103 5.27 18.56 14.24
C ASN A 103 5.14 19.68 13.18
N GLY A 104 4.13 19.55 12.30
CA GLY A 104 3.85 20.52 11.24
C GLY A 104 4.67 20.35 9.97
N ARG A 105 5.58 19.38 9.89
CA ARG A 105 6.27 19.01 8.66
C ARG A 105 5.59 17.80 8.03
N LEU A 106 5.45 17.81 6.71
CA LEU A 106 4.96 16.66 5.95
C LEU A 106 6.12 15.94 5.25
N TYR A 107 6.02 14.62 5.23
CA TYR A 107 6.92 13.76 4.45
C TYR A 107 6.07 12.92 3.51
N VAL A 108 6.44 12.93 2.24
CA VAL A 108 5.67 12.28 1.20
C VAL A 108 6.59 11.74 0.11
N THR A 109 6.21 10.61 -0.46
CA THR A 109 6.87 10.07 -1.66
C THR A 109 5.95 10.21 -2.87
N SER A 110 6.54 10.11 -4.04
CA SER A 110 5.86 10.08 -5.33
C SER A 110 6.47 8.99 -6.21
N SER A 111 5.92 8.83 -7.38
CA SER A 111 6.44 7.93 -8.41
C SER A 111 7.96 8.10 -8.61
N GLN A 112 8.63 7.03 -9.07
CA GLN A 112 10.08 7.02 -9.37
C GLN A 112 10.98 7.26 -8.15
N ASN A 113 10.51 6.90 -6.95
CA ASN A 113 11.23 7.10 -5.68
C ASN A 113 11.67 8.56 -5.43
N LEU A 114 10.77 9.48 -5.72
CA LEU A 114 10.88 10.87 -5.37
C LEU A 114 10.33 11.08 -3.96
N ALA A 115 11.04 11.80 -3.09
CA ALA A 115 10.60 12.11 -1.73
C ALA A 115 10.75 13.60 -1.42
N PHE A 116 9.88 14.10 -0.54
CA PHE A 116 9.85 15.51 -0.11
C PHE A 116 9.69 15.62 1.40
N GLY A 117 10.35 16.62 1.97
CA GLY A 117 9.98 17.25 3.24
C GLY A 117 9.34 18.61 2.93
N LEU A 118 8.15 18.84 3.45
CA LEU A 118 7.34 20.02 3.16
C LEU A 118 6.95 20.75 4.45
N ASP A 119 6.80 22.06 4.41
CA ASP A 119 6.07 22.80 5.43
C ASP A 119 4.58 22.47 5.32
N GLY A 120 3.99 21.95 6.39
CA GLY A 120 2.59 21.50 6.40
C GLY A 120 1.58 22.65 6.37
N THR A 121 2.00 23.90 6.60
CA THR A 121 1.14 25.09 6.59
C THR A 121 1.09 25.75 5.22
N THR A 122 2.24 25.82 4.54
CA THR A 122 2.42 26.58 3.29
C THR A 122 2.58 25.71 2.06
N GLY A 123 3.05 24.48 2.22
CA GLY A 123 3.43 23.59 1.13
C GLY A 123 4.83 23.87 0.56
N ASP A 124 5.61 24.75 1.19
CA ASP A 124 6.98 25.03 0.78
C ASP A 124 7.85 23.77 0.85
N ILE A 125 8.64 23.55 -0.19
CA ILE A 125 9.56 22.42 -0.25
C ILE A 125 10.77 22.75 0.61
N LEU A 126 10.93 22.03 1.74
CA LEU A 126 12.08 22.16 2.64
C LEU A 126 13.28 21.39 2.10
N TRP A 127 13.04 20.21 1.54
CA TRP A 127 14.02 19.42 0.82
C TRP A 127 13.33 18.46 -0.18
N LYS A 128 14.10 17.99 -1.15
CA LYS A 128 13.70 17.03 -2.16
C LYS A 128 14.81 16.00 -2.35
N TYR A 129 14.46 14.73 -2.33
CA TYR A 129 15.35 13.63 -2.69
C TYR A 129 14.80 12.89 -3.90
N GLN A 130 15.67 12.52 -4.83
CA GLN A 130 15.32 11.67 -5.97
C GLN A 130 16.38 10.60 -6.15
N ARG A 131 15.95 9.34 -6.11
CA ARG A 131 16.83 8.22 -6.40
C ARG A 131 17.09 8.10 -7.90
N ALA A 132 18.35 7.92 -8.27
CA ALA A 132 18.71 7.53 -9.63
C ALA A 132 18.38 6.03 -9.82
N LEU A 133 17.30 5.73 -10.52
CA LEU A 133 16.86 4.37 -10.78
C LEU A 133 17.52 3.80 -12.04
N PRO A 134 17.84 2.48 -12.10
CA PRO A 134 18.36 1.83 -13.30
C PRO A 134 17.41 1.97 -14.50
N GLY A 135 17.95 2.22 -15.69
CA GLY A 135 17.15 2.46 -16.90
C GLY A 135 16.32 1.27 -17.37
N ASP A 136 16.71 0.04 -17.01
CA ASP A 136 16.01 -1.21 -17.33
C ASP A 136 14.97 -1.63 -16.28
N LEU A 137 14.88 -0.91 -15.16
CA LEU A 137 14.00 -1.24 -14.04
C LEU A 137 12.52 -1.28 -14.46
N GLY A 138 12.07 -0.41 -15.37
CA GLY A 138 10.67 -0.31 -15.79
C GLY A 138 10.08 -1.64 -16.27
N SER A 139 10.89 -2.51 -16.88
CA SER A 139 10.48 -3.85 -17.33
C SER A 139 10.32 -4.87 -16.19
N LYS A 140 10.70 -4.50 -14.98
CA LYS A 140 10.70 -5.32 -13.76
C LYS A 140 9.63 -4.85 -12.74
N LEU A 141 8.82 -3.88 -13.11
CA LEU A 141 7.77 -3.35 -12.23
C LEU A 141 6.41 -3.96 -12.60
N CYS A 142 5.76 -4.59 -11.64
CA CYS A 142 4.39 -5.09 -11.77
C CYS A 142 3.41 -3.95 -12.10
N CYS A 143 3.44 -2.94 -11.30
CA CYS A 143 2.33 -2.02 -11.10
C CYS A 143 2.77 -0.56 -11.28
N GLY A 144 3.82 -0.33 -12.07
CA GLY A 144 4.43 0.99 -12.23
C GLY A 144 5.39 1.36 -11.11
N SER A 145 5.82 2.62 -11.10
CA SER A 145 6.82 3.12 -10.14
C SER A 145 6.18 3.46 -8.79
N VAL A 146 5.61 2.47 -8.11
CA VAL A 146 4.89 2.61 -6.84
C VAL A 146 5.84 2.86 -5.68
N ASN A 147 5.49 3.81 -4.80
CA ASN A 147 6.09 3.97 -3.48
C ASN A 147 4.99 4.38 -2.49
N ARG A 148 4.84 3.63 -1.38
CA ARG A 148 3.72 3.84 -0.44
C ARG A 148 4.05 4.72 0.76
N GLY A 149 5.24 5.35 0.76
CA GLY A 149 5.59 6.34 1.80
C GLY A 149 6.88 6.04 2.54
N VAL A 150 7.11 6.82 3.58
CA VAL A 150 8.32 6.81 4.41
C VAL A 150 7.97 6.64 5.88
N ALA A 151 8.86 6.02 6.66
CA ALA A 151 8.83 6.11 8.11
C ALA A 151 9.72 7.25 8.59
N VAL A 152 9.35 7.87 9.71
CA VAL A 152 10.15 8.92 10.37
C VAL A 152 10.50 8.45 11.77
N TYR A 153 11.77 8.45 12.13
CA TYR A 153 12.24 8.06 13.45
C TYR A 153 13.57 8.72 13.77
N LYS A 154 13.70 9.22 14.99
CA LYS A 154 14.78 10.11 15.42
C LYS A 154 14.91 11.29 14.45
N ASP A 155 16.08 11.49 13.92
CA ASP A 155 16.47 12.52 12.96
C ASP A 155 16.45 12.06 11.50
N LYS A 156 15.85 10.90 11.21
CA LYS A 156 15.90 10.26 9.89
C LYS A 156 14.54 9.98 9.29
N VAL A 157 14.53 9.95 7.96
CA VAL A 157 13.42 9.49 7.12
C VAL A 157 13.87 8.23 6.38
N TYR A 158 13.12 7.15 6.52
CA TYR A 158 13.45 5.85 5.92
C TYR A 158 12.55 5.57 4.74
N MET A 159 13.15 5.33 3.59
CA MET A 159 12.47 5.06 2.32
C MET A 159 12.95 3.74 1.71
N ALA A 160 12.03 2.87 1.37
CA ALA A 160 12.30 1.71 0.53
C ALA A 160 12.28 2.12 -0.96
N THR A 161 13.13 1.49 -1.78
CA THR A 161 13.28 1.88 -3.18
C THR A 161 13.04 0.72 -4.14
N LEU A 162 12.59 1.05 -5.35
CA LEU A 162 12.25 0.07 -6.38
C LEU A 162 13.44 -0.79 -6.83
N ASP A 163 14.66 -0.29 -6.70
CA ASP A 163 15.90 -1.02 -6.96
C ASP A 163 16.43 -1.77 -5.71
N THR A 164 15.51 -2.09 -4.78
CA THR A 164 15.75 -2.95 -3.60
C THR A 164 16.70 -2.40 -2.54
N HIS A 165 16.75 -1.08 -2.36
CA HIS A 165 17.51 -0.49 -1.26
C HIS A 165 16.58 0.05 -0.16
N MET A 166 17.04 -0.02 1.07
CA MET A 166 16.56 0.82 2.17
C MET A 166 17.48 2.01 2.28
N VAL A 167 16.91 3.22 2.26
CA VAL A 167 17.66 4.48 2.32
C VAL A 167 17.20 5.26 3.55
N ALA A 168 18.14 5.71 4.36
CA ALA A 168 17.91 6.67 5.44
C ALA A 168 18.38 8.06 5.00
N LEU A 169 17.47 9.01 5.06
CA LEU A 169 17.72 10.42 4.75
C LEU A 169 17.73 11.22 6.05
N ASP A 170 18.58 12.24 6.15
CA ASP A 170 18.46 13.25 7.21
C ASP A 170 17.11 13.98 7.08
N ASN A 171 16.36 14.08 8.16
CA ASN A 171 15.00 14.60 8.10
C ASN A 171 14.91 16.12 7.91
N ASN A 172 16.01 16.85 8.03
CA ASN A 172 16.08 18.29 7.81
C ASN A 172 16.58 18.66 6.41
N THR A 173 17.52 17.87 5.86
CA THR A 173 18.19 18.19 4.60
C THR A 173 17.80 17.29 3.43
N GLY A 174 17.26 16.08 3.71
CA GLY A 174 16.99 15.06 2.69
C GLY A 174 18.27 14.40 2.14
N GLU A 175 19.42 14.65 2.72
CA GLU A 175 20.69 14.00 2.34
C GLU A 175 20.72 12.54 2.81
N VAL A 176 21.40 11.68 2.04
CA VAL A 176 21.54 10.27 2.38
C VAL A 176 22.50 10.11 3.56
N VAL A 177 21.99 9.54 4.66
CA VAL A 177 22.80 9.19 5.84
C VAL A 177 23.42 7.81 5.67
N TRP A 178 22.60 6.84 5.25
CA TRP A 178 23.06 5.51 4.88
C TRP A 178 22.11 4.87 3.86
N GLU A 179 22.60 3.88 3.11
CA GLU A 179 21.79 3.02 2.28
C GLU A 179 22.23 1.56 2.36
N LYS A 180 21.26 0.64 2.25
CA LYS A 180 21.49 -0.81 2.31
C LYS A 180 20.75 -1.52 1.21
N LYS A 181 21.46 -2.26 0.37
CA LYS A 181 20.86 -3.15 -0.63
C LYS A 181 20.30 -4.40 0.06
N LEU A 182 19.03 -4.75 -0.21
CA LEU A 182 18.34 -5.89 0.40
C LEU A 182 18.11 -7.05 -0.57
N GLY A 183 17.92 -6.78 -1.85
CA GLY A 183 17.59 -7.76 -2.87
C GLY A 183 18.19 -7.45 -4.24
N ASP A 184 17.64 -8.08 -5.28
CA ASP A 184 18.08 -7.83 -6.67
C ASP A 184 16.87 -7.59 -7.58
N TYR A 185 16.66 -6.34 -8.00
CA TYR A 185 15.57 -5.96 -8.90
C TYR A 185 15.62 -6.70 -10.25
N LYS A 186 16.80 -7.21 -10.68
CA LYS A 186 16.95 -7.97 -11.93
C LYS A 186 16.19 -9.28 -11.93
N THR A 187 15.95 -9.85 -10.74
CA THR A 187 15.09 -11.03 -10.57
C THR A 187 13.60 -10.69 -10.55
N GLY A 188 13.25 -9.41 -10.54
CA GLY A 188 11.88 -8.91 -10.35
C GLY A 188 11.55 -8.60 -8.88
N GLU A 189 12.48 -8.80 -7.93
CA GLU A 189 12.30 -8.38 -6.55
C GLU A 189 12.38 -6.85 -6.46
N ILE A 190 11.40 -6.22 -5.81
CA ILE A 190 11.33 -4.77 -5.60
C ILE A 190 10.83 -4.45 -4.21
N LEU A 191 10.96 -3.18 -3.78
CA LEU A 191 10.38 -2.70 -2.53
C LEU A 191 9.42 -1.55 -2.82
N THR A 192 8.14 -1.77 -2.53
CA THR A 192 7.06 -0.79 -2.78
C THR A 192 6.33 -0.36 -1.51
N SER A 193 6.60 -1.07 -0.41
CA SER A 193 5.95 -0.85 0.88
C SER A 193 6.50 0.39 1.59
N MET A 194 5.69 0.98 2.45
CA MET A 194 6.17 1.89 3.48
C MET A 194 6.82 1.08 4.62
N PRO A 195 8.04 1.39 5.05
CA PRO A 195 8.66 0.71 6.20
C PRO A 195 7.94 1.08 7.51
N MET A 196 7.99 0.16 8.49
CA MET A 196 7.54 0.42 9.86
C MET A 196 8.74 0.42 10.80
N VAL A 197 8.78 1.36 11.75
CA VAL A 197 9.79 1.36 12.83
C VAL A 197 9.17 0.78 14.09
N ILE A 198 9.89 -0.17 14.73
CA ILE A 198 9.51 -0.81 16.00
C ILE A 198 10.77 -0.99 16.84
N ASN A 199 10.81 -0.40 18.05
CA ASN A 199 11.92 -0.58 18.99
C ASN A 199 13.32 -0.37 18.35
N GLY A 200 13.47 0.69 17.57
CA GLY A 200 14.71 1.00 16.87
C GLY A 200 15.02 0.12 15.64
N MET A 201 14.11 -0.77 15.23
CA MET A 201 14.23 -1.58 14.02
C MET A 201 13.33 -1.06 12.91
N ILE A 202 13.82 -1.10 11.68
CA ILE A 202 13.03 -0.87 10.46
C ILE A 202 12.58 -2.23 9.95
N VAL A 203 11.27 -2.43 9.82
CA VAL A 203 10.68 -3.66 9.29
C VAL A 203 10.05 -3.37 7.92
N ILE A 204 10.39 -4.18 6.91
CA ILE A 204 9.93 -4.03 5.53
C ILE A 204 9.78 -5.39 4.84
N GLY A 205 8.73 -5.55 4.04
CA GLY A 205 8.53 -6.70 3.16
C GLY A 205 8.87 -6.38 1.71
N ASN A 206 9.20 -7.42 0.94
CA ASN A 206 9.44 -7.30 -0.49
C ASN A 206 8.15 -7.42 -1.32
N SER A 207 8.28 -7.11 -2.61
CA SER A 207 7.27 -7.25 -3.67
C SER A 207 7.89 -7.98 -4.87
N GLY A 208 7.06 -8.33 -5.86
CA GLY A 208 7.52 -8.94 -7.12
C GLY A 208 7.45 -10.47 -7.12
N GLY A 209 6.51 -11.04 -6.35
CA GLY A 209 6.22 -12.48 -6.38
C GLY A 209 5.85 -12.95 -7.78
N ASP A 210 4.95 -12.27 -8.46
CA ASP A 210 4.40 -12.61 -9.78
C ASP A 210 5.44 -12.51 -10.91
N LEU A 211 6.42 -11.63 -10.72
CA LEU A 211 7.53 -11.45 -11.65
C LEU A 211 8.79 -12.13 -11.12
N GLY A 212 9.07 -13.33 -11.60
CA GLY A 212 10.26 -14.08 -11.23
C GLY A 212 10.10 -15.00 -10.03
N ALA A 213 8.87 -15.16 -9.52
CA ALA A 213 8.53 -16.03 -8.38
C ALA A 213 9.45 -15.81 -7.16
N ASN A 214 9.75 -14.55 -6.86
CA ASN A 214 10.57 -14.18 -5.72
C ASN A 214 9.91 -14.64 -4.41
N PRO A 215 10.65 -15.28 -3.50
CA PRO A 215 10.07 -15.69 -2.23
C PRO A 215 9.71 -14.48 -1.39
N GLY A 216 8.54 -14.52 -0.78
CA GLY A 216 8.14 -13.51 0.18
C GLY A 216 9.15 -13.40 1.31
N THR A 217 9.61 -12.17 1.55
CA THR A 217 10.70 -11.90 2.49
C THR A 217 10.37 -10.66 3.33
N VAL A 218 10.55 -10.78 4.64
CA VAL A 218 10.52 -9.67 5.59
C VAL A 218 11.93 -9.42 6.10
N TYR A 219 12.36 -8.17 6.08
CA TYR A 219 13.66 -7.72 6.58
C TYR A 219 13.45 -6.86 7.83
N ALA A 220 14.31 -7.02 8.83
CA ALA A 220 14.46 -6.08 9.93
C ALA A 220 15.89 -5.56 9.96
N LEU A 221 16.02 -4.24 9.96
CA LEU A 221 17.30 -3.55 9.98
C LEU A 221 17.40 -2.66 11.23
N ASP A 222 18.59 -2.47 11.73
CA ASP A 222 18.86 -1.45 12.73
C ASP A 222 18.64 -0.06 12.13
N ALA A 223 17.85 0.79 12.79
CA ALA A 223 17.48 2.10 12.27
C ALA A 223 18.65 3.08 12.21
N ASP A 224 19.64 2.95 13.10
CA ASP A 224 20.77 3.88 13.14
C ASP A 224 21.83 3.52 12.08
N THR A 225 22.07 2.24 11.84
CA THR A 225 23.19 1.74 11.03
C THR A 225 22.79 1.11 9.69
N GLY A 226 21.52 0.71 9.53
CA GLY A 226 21.06 -0.05 8.37
C GLY A 226 21.51 -1.52 8.35
N GLU A 227 22.16 -2.01 9.42
CA GLU A 227 22.59 -3.41 9.47
C GLU A 227 21.40 -4.36 9.64
N LEU A 228 21.48 -5.51 8.96
CA LEU A 228 20.44 -6.53 9.00
C LEU A 228 20.43 -7.23 10.35
N ILE A 229 19.31 -7.14 11.08
CA ILE A 229 19.09 -7.82 12.36
C ILE A 229 18.59 -9.24 12.11
N TRP A 230 17.51 -9.38 11.30
CA TRP A 230 16.98 -10.67 10.89
C TRP A 230 16.28 -10.58 9.53
N LYS A 231 16.13 -11.74 8.90
CA LYS A 231 15.42 -11.94 7.64
C LYS A 231 14.52 -13.16 7.76
N THR A 232 13.24 -13.02 7.39
CA THR A 232 12.23 -14.07 7.50
C THR A 232 11.60 -14.32 6.15
N TYR A 233 11.45 -15.59 5.79
CA TYR A 233 10.73 -16.01 4.59
C TYR A 233 9.30 -16.43 4.92
N THR A 234 8.34 -16.02 4.09
CA THR A 234 6.92 -16.38 4.23
C THR A 234 6.56 -17.70 3.56
N VAL A 235 7.50 -18.29 2.84
CA VAL A 235 7.37 -19.54 2.08
C VAL A 235 8.54 -20.47 2.39
N PRO A 236 8.45 -21.78 2.11
CA PRO A 236 9.58 -22.70 2.33
C PRO A 236 10.79 -22.33 1.47
N MET A 237 12.00 -22.51 2.02
CA MET A 237 13.27 -22.24 1.32
C MET A 237 14.16 -23.47 1.15
N THR A 238 13.95 -24.49 1.98
CA THR A 238 14.79 -25.69 2.01
C THR A 238 13.99 -26.98 1.77
N GLY A 239 12.65 -26.88 1.80
CA GLY A 239 11.73 -28.02 1.76
C GLY A 239 11.69 -28.84 3.07
N LYS A 240 12.47 -28.45 4.09
CA LYS A 240 12.49 -29.10 5.42
C LYS A 240 11.56 -28.42 6.43
N GLU A 241 11.11 -27.22 6.13
CA GLU A 241 10.18 -26.47 6.96
C GLU A 241 8.84 -27.21 7.06
N LYS A 242 8.21 -27.12 8.22
CA LYS A 242 6.94 -27.79 8.49
C LYS A 242 5.87 -27.44 7.45
N ILE A 243 5.88 -26.18 6.98
CA ILE A 243 4.95 -25.66 5.99
C ILE A 243 5.20 -26.19 4.56
N ALA A 244 6.38 -26.74 4.27
CA ALA A 244 6.66 -27.35 2.96
C ALA A 244 5.69 -28.50 2.63
N LYS A 245 5.10 -29.15 3.63
CA LYS A 245 4.08 -30.18 3.46
C LYS A 245 2.77 -29.67 2.85
N SER A 246 2.54 -28.35 2.87
CA SER A 246 1.38 -27.72 2.23
C SER A 246 1.61 -27.41 0.75
N TRP A 247 2.75 -27.80 0.19
CA TRP A 247 3.16 -27.64 -1.20
C TRP A 247 3.41 -28.99 -1.85
N ALA A 248 2.94 -29.17 -3.10
CA ALA A 248 3.21 -30.42 -3.84
C ALA A 248 4.64 -30.46 -4.34
N GLY A 249 5.37 -31.53 -3.96
CA GLY A 249 6.74 -31.74 -4.41
C GLY A 249 7.64 -30.51 -4.16
N ASP A 250 8.29 -30.04 -5.21
CA ASP A 250 9.21 -28.91 -5.19
C ASP A 250 8.56 -27.56 -5.60
N SER A 251 7.23 -27.48 -5.68
CA SER A 251 6.54 -26.25 -6.14
C SER A 251 6.81 -25.02 -5.27
N TRP A 252 7.21 -25.21 -4.02
CA TRP A 252 7.64 -24.13 -3.12
C TRP A 252 8.88 -23.36 -3.63
N LYS A 253 9.69 -23.93 -4.56
CA LYS A 253 10.89 -23.25 -5.12
C LYS A 253 10.56 -22.02 -5.96
N THR A 254 9.30 -21.90 -6.37
CA THR A 254 8.78 -20.76 -7.13
C THR A 254 7.50 -20.24 -6.48
N ALA A 255 7.54 -20.01 -5.17
CA ALA A 255 6.35 -19.89 -4.34
C ALA A 255 5.66 -18.52 -4.39
N GLY A 256 6.34 -17.41 -4.65
CA GLY A 256 5.78 -16.07 -4.46
C GLY A 256 5.57 -15.74 -2.98
N GLY A 257 4.38 -15.27 -2.61
CA GLY A 257 4.03 -14.99 -1.20
C GLY A 257 4.65 -13.74 -0.63
N THR A 258 4.81 -12.68 -1.43
CA THR A 258 5.49 -11.43 -1.03
C THR A 258 4.61 -10.58 -0.09
N PRO A 259 5.15 -10.09 1.05
CA PRO A 259 4.46 -9.21 1.98
C PRO A 259 4.63 -7.73 1.57
N TRP A 260 3.93 -7.29 0.52
CA TRP A 260 4.19 -6.04 -0.18
C TRP A 260 3.44 -4.80 0.37
N LEU A 261 2.63 -4.95 1.43
CA LEU A 261 2.00 -3.84 2.17
C LEU A 261 2.65 -3.63 3.54
N PRO A 262 2.44 -2.46 4.18
CA PRO A 262 2.94 -2.24 5.53
C PRO A 262 2.30 -3.17 6.56
N PRO A 263 3.06 -3.65 7.57
CA PRO A 263 2.52 -4.46 8.64
C PRO A 263 1.78 -3.63 9.69
N THR A 264 1.16 -4.32 10.65
CA THR A 264 0.56 -3.78 11.87
C THR A 264 1.31 -4.35 13.09
N TYR A 265 1.51 -3.56 14.14
CA TYR A 265 2.14 -4.03 15.38
C TYR A 265 1.14 -4.12 16.52
N ASP A 266 0.86 -5.32 17.00
CA ASP A 266 -0.01 -5.53 18.17
C ASP A 266 0.76 -5.37 19.47
N LYS A 267 0.69 -4.19 20.08
CA LYS A 267 1.31 -3.88 21.39
C LYS A 267 0.88 -4.83 22.51
N ARG A 268 -0.28 -5.50 22.39
CA ARG A 268 -0.84 -6.40 23.40
C ARG A 268 -0.18 -7.79 23.37
N THR A 269 0.13 -8.26 22.17
CA THR A 269 0.82 -9.55 21.96
C THR A 269 2.32 -9.39 21.81
N GLY A 270 2.78 -8.20 21.42
CA GLY A 270 4.17 -7.92 21.08
C GLY A 270 4.56 -8.45 19.69
N TYR A 271 3.59 -8.85 18.84
CA TYR A 271 3.86 -9.42 17.52
C TYR A 271 3.58 -8.45 16.39
N ILE A 272 4.35 -8.59 15.32
CA ILE A 272 4.10 -7.94 14.04
C ILE A 272 3.11 -8.80 13.26
N LEU A 273 1.96 -8.23 12.86
CA LEU A 273 1.01 -8.86 11.97
C LEU A 273 1.32 -8.44 10.53
N TYR A 274 1.75 -9.38 9.71
CA TYR A 274 2.15 -9.12 8.33
C TYR A 274 1.29 -9.90 7.35
N GLY A 275 0.67 -9.21 6.39
CA GLY A 275 -0.08 -9.84 5.31
C GLY A 275 0.86 -10.44 4.26
N VAL A 276 0.52 -11.60 3.74
CA VAL A 276 1.30 -12.38 2.78
C VAL A 276 0.53 -12.55 1.49
N GLY A 277 1.16 -12.26 0.37
CA GLY A 277 0.56 -12.28 -0.96
C GLY A 277 0.27 -13.68 -1.52
N ASN A 278 -0.19 -13.69 -2.75
CA ASN A 278 -0.58 -14.87 -3.51
C ASN A 278 0.61 -15.84 -3.76
N PRO A 279 0.33 -17.14 -3.99
CA PRO A 279 1.33 -18.09 -4.49
C PRO A 279 1.48 -17.95 -6.01
N THR A 280 2.64 -18.33 -6.55
CA THR A 280 2.87 -18.38 -8.00
C THR A 280 3.00 -19.82 -8.54
N PRO A 281 2.60 -20.07 -9.78
CA PRO A 281 1.94 -19.17 -10.72
C PRO A 281 0.54 -18.77 -10.21
N ASP A 282 0.12 -17.52 -10.44
CA ASP A 282 -1.04 -16.90 -9.79
C ASP A 282 -2.34 -17.65 -10.07
N PHE A 283 -2.56 -18.03 -11.36
CA PHE A 283 -3.85 -18.56 -11.83
C PHE A 283 -3.83 -20.06 -12.17
N ASP A 284 -2.66 -20.72 -12.19
CA ASP A 284 -2.56 -22.18 -12.36
C ASP A 284 -2.08 -22.87 -11.08
N GLY A 285 -3.02 -23.42 -10.32
CA GLY A 285 -2.72 -24.21 -9.12
C GLY A 285 -2.37 -25.67 -9.38
N SER A 286 -2.37 -26.14 -10.63
CA SER A 286 -2.23 -27.57 -10.94
C SER A 286 -0.91 -28.17 -10.49
N SER A 287 0.19 -27.39 -10.52
CA SER A 287 1.55 -27.80 -10.13
C SER A 287 1.83 -27.63 -8.63
N ARG A 288 1.05 -26.81 -7.90
CA ARG A 288 1.27 -26.44 -6.49
C ARG A 288 0.14 -26.86 -5.56
N LYS A 289 -0.40 -28.09 -5.74
CA LYS A 289 -1.48 -28.61 -4.89
C LYS A 289 -1.16 -28.49 -3.40
N GLY A 290 -2.18 -28.32 -2.58
CA GLY A 290 -2.11 -28.08 -1.15
C GLY A 290 -2.42 -26.63 -0.79
N ASP A 291 -2.39 -26.30 0.49
CA ASP A 291 -2.81 -24.97 0.99
C ASP A 291 -1.81 -23.84 0.66
N ASN A 292 -0.58 -24.18 0.31
CA ASN A 292 0.51 -23.25 -0.07
C ASN A 292 0.85 -22.24 1.04
N LEU A 293 1.07 -22.72 2.28
CA LEU A 293 1.38 -21.85 3.42
C LEU A 293 2.76 -21.16 3.24
N TYR A 294 2.87 -19.84 3.64
CA TYR A 294 1.85 -18.97 4.25
C TYR A 294 1.20 -17.99 3.25
N THR A 295 1.07 -18.31 1.97
CA THR A 295 0.42 -17.42 1.00
C THR A 295 -1.05 -17.17 1.37
N GLY A 296 -1.62 -16.03 0.98
CA GLY A 296 -3.01 -15.66 1.26
C GLY A 296 -3.33 -15.59 2.76
N SER A 297 -2.40 -15.13 3.59
CA SER A 297 -2.48 -15.20 5.05
C SER A 297 -2.06 -13.89 5.72
N THR A 298 -2.45 -13.71 6.98
CA THR A 298 -1.71 -12.88 7.93
C THR A 298 -0.84 -13.78 8.82
N VAL A 299 0.44 -13.46 8.93
CA VAL A 299 1.39 -14.11 9.84
C VAL A 299 1.69 -13.22 11.05
N ALA A 300 1.85 -13.82 12.21
CA ALA A 300 2.34 -13.16 13.42
C ALA A 300 3.84 -13.44 13.57
N ILE A 301 4.66 -12.40 13.58
CA ILE A 301 6.13 -12.47 13.63
C ILE A 301 6.61 -11.93 14.99
N ASP A 302 7.47 -12.69 15.69
CA ASP A 302 8.16 -12.19 16.87
C ASP A 302 9.25 -11.19 16.43
N PRO A 303 9.18 -9.90 16.84
CA PRO A 303 10.15 -8.90 16.42
C PRO A 303 11.57 -9.17 16.94
N LYS A 304 11.75 -10.03 17.95
CA LYS A 304 13.07 -10.30 18.53
C LYS A 304 13.98 -11.11 17.61
N ASP A 305 13.41 -12.07 16.89
CA ASP A 305 14.19 -13.01 16.08
C ASP A 305 13.59 -13.29 14.70
N GLY A 306 12.50 -12.61 14.35
CA GLY A 306 11.80 -12.73 13.07
C GLY A 306 11.01 -14.02 12.89
N LYS A 307 10.85 -14.85 13.93
CA LYS A 307 10.10 -16.12 13.79
C LYS A 307 8.61 -15.90 13.59
N ILE A 308 8.04 -16.60 12.62
CA ILE A 308 6.58 -16.73 12.47
C ILE A 308 6.08 -17.66 13.58
N VAL A 309 5.28 -17.11 14.49
CA VAL A 309 4.77 -17.83 15.68
C VAL A 309 3.33 -18.32 15.49
N ASN A 310 2.56 -17.68 14.62
CA ASN A 310 1.17 -18.04 14.31
C ASN A 310 0.73 -17.47 12.96
N HIS A 311 -0.42 -17.91 12.42
CA HIS A 311 -0.98 -17.40 11.19
C HIS A 311 -2.49 -17.64 11.10
N PHE A 312 -3.16 -16.89 10.21
CA PHE A 312 -4.49 -17.17 9.72
C PHE A 312 -4.49 -17.08 8.20
N GLN A 313 -4.95 -18.12 7.50
CA GLN A 313 -5.00 -18.16 6.04
C GLN A 313 -6.43 -17.88 5.55
N TYR A 314 -6.60 -16.85 4.73
CA TYR A 314 -7.88 -16.41 4.17
C TYR A 314 -8.27 -17.20 2.93
N THR A 315 -7.30 -17.44 2.05
CA THR A 315 -7.50 -18.09 0.75
C THR A 315 -6.51 -19.25 0.56
N PRO A 316 -6.80 -20.46 1.10
CA PRO A 316 -5.99 -21.64 0.83
C PRO A 316 -5.95 -21.96 -0.66
N HIS A 317 -4.79 -22.29 -1.20
CA HIS A 317 -4.61 -22.63 -2.62
C HIS A 317 -5.16 -21.55 -3.56
N ASP A 318 -4.83 -20.31 -3.29
CA ASP A 318 -5.28 -19.16 -4.09
C ASP A 318 -4.88 -19.34 -5.57
N VAL A 319 -5.86 -19.25 -6.47
CA VAL A 319 -5.74 -19.31 -7.93
C VAL A 319 -6.46 -18.16 -8.62
N TRP A 320 -6.68 -17.06 -7.88
CA TRP A 320 -7.42 -15.88 -8.33
C TRP A 320 -6.65 -14.58 -8.10
N ASP A 321 -5.45 -14.66 -7.47
CA ASP A 321 -4.65 -13.51 -7.06
C ASP A 321 -5.35 -12.67 -5.97
N TYR A 322 -5.88 -13.35 -4.94
CA TYR A 322 -6.60 -12.67 -3.85
C TYR A 322 -5.68 -12.20 -2.73
N ASP A 323 -4.41 -12.58 -2.77
CA ASP A 323 -3.45 -12.14 -1.75
C ASP A 323 -3.89 -12.48 -0.29
N GLY A 324 -3.49 -11.71 0.65
CA GLY A 324 -3.78 -11.69 2.08
C GLY A 324 -3.04 -10.53 2.72
N THR A 325 -2.61 -9.57 1.87
CA THR A 325 -1.67 -8.51 2.28
C THR A 325 -2.33 -7.31 2.93
N ASN A 326 -3.66 -7.16 2.81
CA ASN A 326 -4.38 -6.02 3.36
C ASN A 326 -4.13 -5.84 4.87
N GLU A 327 -4.38 -4.63 5.36
CA GLU A 327 -4.11 -4.25 6.73
C GLU A 327 -4.88 -5.09 7.77
N ALA A 328 -4.24 -5.32 8.91
CA ALA A 328 -4.88 -5.81 10.12
C ALA A 328 -5.24 -4.62 11.03
N ILE A 329 -6.50 -4.26 11.13
CA ILE A 329 -6.97 -3.16 11.98
C ILE A 329 -7.23 -3.71 13.38
N LEU A 330 -6.38 -3.35 14.35
CA LEU A 330 -6.44 -3.84 15.72
C LEU A 330 -7.48 -3.06 16.53
N ILE A 331 -8.42 -3.78 17.12
CA ILE A 331 -9.46 -3.20 17.96
C ILE A 331 -9.68 -4.03 19.23
N LYS A 332 -10.30 -3.42 20.24
CA LYS A 332 -11.12 -4.12 21.21
C LYS A 332 -12.57 -4.00 20.79
N ASP A 333 -13.21 -5.11 20.51
CA ASP A 333 -14.61 -5.09 20.13
C ASP A 333 -15.54 -4.82 21.34
N LYS A 334 -16.84 -4.64 21.10
CA LYS A 334 -17.82 -4.38 22.16
C LYS A 334 -17.97 -5.54 23.18
N LYS A 335 -17.46 -6.73 22.85
CA LYS A 335 -17.34 -7.88 23.75
C LYS A 335 -15.99 -7.93 24.48
N ASN A 336 -15.19 -6.86 24.38
CA ASN A 336 -13.86 -6.70 24.96
C ASN A 336 -12.85 -7.76 24.48
N ARG A 337 -13.04 -8.32 23.27
CA ARG A 337 -12.11 -9.27 22.66
C ARG A 337 -10.98 -8.53 21.95
N ASP A 338 -9.75 -9.00 22.14
CA ASP A 338 -8.61 -8.57 21.34
C ASP A 338 -8.76 -9.12 19.92
N THR A 339 -9.00 -8.24 18.97
CA THR A 339 -9.41 -8.59 17.62
C THR A 339 -8.61 -7.77 16.62
N TYR A 340 -8.34 -8.34 15.44
CA TYR A 340 -8.09 -7.54 14.27
C TYR A 340 -9.18 -7.78 13.22
N LEU A 341 -9.53 -6.73 12.51
CA LEU A 341 -10.40 -6.77 11.33
C LEU A 341 -9.51 -6.80 10.10
N HIS A 342 -9.89 -7.63 9.12
CA HIS A 342 -9.18 -7.75 7.86
C HIS A 342 -10.18 -7.82 6.71
N ALA A 343 -10.19 -6.79 5.88
CA ALA A 343 -10.99 -6.75 4.65
C ALA A 343 -10.13 -7.28 3.51
N ASP A 344 -10.37 -8.51 3.11
CA ASP A 344 -9.52 -9.26 2.19
C ASP A 344 -9.91 -9.07 0.72
N ARG A 345 -8.93 -9.22 -0.20
CA ARG A 345 -9.18 -9.20 -1.65
C ARG A 345 -10.16 -10.29 -2.08
N ASN A 346 -10.25 -11.40 -1.36
CA ASN A 346 -11.20 -12.49 -1.64
C ASN A 346 -12.69 -12.13 -1.48
N GLY A 347 -12.98 -10.87 -1.10
CA GLY A 347 -14.34 -10.31 -1.03
C GLY A 347 -15.01 -10.42 0.33
N HIS A 348 -14.27 -10.81 1.37
CA HIS A 348 -14.81 -10.99 2.71
C HIS A 348 -14.12 -10.10 3.75
N LEU A 349 -14.89 -9.68 4.74
CA LEU A 349 -14.42 -9.03 5.96
C LEU A 349 -14.35 -10.08 7.07
N TYR A 350 -13.17 -10.19 7.66
CA TYR A 350 -12.87 -11.13 8.75
C TYR A 350 -12.68 -10.40 10.07
N SER A 351 -13.12 -11.04 11.14
CA SER A 351 -12.77 -10.69 12.52
C SER A 351 -12.01 -11.84 13.14
N ILE A 352 -10.77 -11.59 13.45
CA ILE A 352 -9.84 -12.62 13.95
C ILE A 352 -9.36 -12.23 15.35
N ASN A 353 -9.31 -13.17 16.28
CA ASN A 353 -8.67 -12.95 17.57
C ASN A 353 -7.17 -12.77 17.37
N SER A 354 -6.62 -11.59 17.72
CA SER A 354 -5.22 -11.25 17.41
C SER A 354 -4.19 -12.07 18.19
N LYS A 355 -4.58 -12.65 19.35
CA LYS A 355 -3.70 -13.48 20.17
C LYS A 355 -3.65 -14.94 19.70
N THR A 356 -4.81 -15.48 19.35
CA THR A 356 -4.94 -16.92 19.02
C THR A 356 -4.98 -17.20 17.53
N MET A 357 -5.12 -16.18 16.70
CA MET A 357 -5.35 -16.27 15.26
C MET A 357 -6.56 -17.13 14.89
N LYS A 358 -7.57 -17.20 15.78
CA LYS A 358 -8.84 -17.87 15.52
C LYS A 358 -9.89 -16.89 15.00
N CYS A 359 -10.67 -17.34 14.04
CA CYS A 359 -11.78 -16.57 13.51
C CYS A 359 -12.89 -16.35 14.55
N ASN A 360 -13.40 -15.13 14.63
CA ASN A 360 -14.60 -14.80 15.38
C ASN A 360 -15.84 -14.84 14.49
N TRP A 361 -15.71 -14.32 13.27
CA TRP A 361 -16.72 -14.30 12.21
C TRP A 361 -16.12 -13.88 10.86
N VAL A 362 -16.80 -14.23 9.78
CA VAL A 362 -16.55 -13.79 8.41
C VAL A 362 -17.85 -13.41 7.74
N VAL A 363 -17.86 -12.29 6.99
CA VAL A 363 -19.03 -11.82 6.24
C VAL A 363 -18.63 -11.34 4.83
N PRO A 364 -19.49 -11.47 3.82
CA PRO A 364 -19.22 -10.96 2.50
C PRO A 364 -19.27 -9.42 2.49
N MET A 365 -18.28 -8.79 1.86
CA MET A 365 -18.32 -7.35 1.58
C MET A 365 -19.02 -7.05 0.24
N GLN A 366 -18.97 -7.99 -0.69
CA GLN A 366 -19.59 -7.91 -2.00
C GLN A 366 -19.86 -9.34 -2.53
N ARG A 367 -20.29 -9.48 -3.79
CA ARG A 367 -20.45 -10.77 -4.42
C ARG A 367 -19.11 -11.53 -4.47
N ALA A 368 -19.08 -12.73 -3.89
CA ALA A 368 -17.89 -13.58 -3.83
C ALA A 368 -18.30 -15.03 -4.13
N ASN A 369 -18.33 -15.39 -5.42
CA ASN A 369 -18.85 -16.68 -5.87
C ASN A 369 -17.81 -17.80 -5.98
N TRP A 370 -16.54 -17.49 -5.69
CA TRP A 370 -15.43 -18.45 -5.61
C TRP A 370 -15.57 -19.42 -4.43
N VAL A 371 -16.34 -19.04 -3.42
CA VAL A 371 -16.59 -19.79 -2.18
C VAL A 371 -18.07 -20.15 -2.07
N LYS A 372 -18.40 -21.35 -1.55
CA LYS A 372 -19.76 -21.82 -1.27
C LYS A 372 -20.18 -21.58 0.18
N SER A 373 -19.27 -21.79 1.12
CA SER A 373 -19.50 -21.66 2.56
C SER A 373 -18.19 -21.55 3.33
N PHE A 374 -18.27 -21.25 4.61
CA PHE A 374 -17.16 -21.30 5.55
C PHE A 374 -17.49 -22.28 6.67
N ASP A 375 -16.45 -22.95 7.21
CA ASP A 375 -16.57 -23.72 8.43
C ASP A 375 -16.49 -22.84 9.70
N ASP A 376 -16.59 -23.44 10.89
CA ASP A 376 -16.52 -22.73 12.18
C ASP A 376 -15.17 -22.04 12.45
N ASN A 377 -14.14 -22.38 11.69
CA ASN A 377 -12.83 -21.71 11.74
C ASN A 377 -12.68 -20.67 10.61
N CYS A 378 -13.77 -20.37 9.90
CA CYS A 378 -13.81 -19.50 8.71
C CYS A 378 -12.90 -19.99 7.56
N ARG A 379 -12.68 -21.28 7.46
CA ARG A 379 -12.01 -21.86 6.31
C ARG A 379 -13.01 -21.99 5.14
N PRO A 380 -12.68 -21.48 3.94
CA PRO A 380 -13.59 -21.52 2.81
C PRO A 380 -13.74 -22.93 2.24
N THR A 381 -14.99 -23.29 1.88
CA THR A 381 -15.30 -24.39 0.96
C THR A 381 -15.37 -23.81 -0.44
N VAL A 382 -14.35 -24.04 -1.24
CA VAL A 382 -14.21 -23.49 -2.59
C VAL A 382 -15.35 -23.96 -3.51
N ASN A 383 -15.84 -23.04 -4.36
CA ASN A 383 -16.76 -23.38 -5.45
C ASN A 383 -15.96 -23.94 -6.64
N PRO A 384 -16.04 -25.23 -6.96
CA PRO A 384 -15.25 -25.83 -8.03
C PRO A 384 -15.58 -25.26 -9.42
N ASP A 385 -16.79 -24.69 -9.60
CA ASP A 385 -17.21 -24.09 -10.88
C ASP A 385 -16.52 -22.74 -11.15
N LYS A 386 -15.81 -22.19 -10.16
CA LYS A 386 -15.08 -20.92 -10.23
C LYS A 386 -13.56 -21.07 -10.12
N VAL A 387 -13.07 -22.31 -10.11
CA VAL A 387 -11.64 -22.62 -10.19
C VAL A 387 -11.20 -22.58 -11.65
N PRO A 388 -10.23 -21.73 -12.02
CA PRO A 388 -9.72 -21.71 -13.39
C PRO A 388 -9.02 -23.01 -13.73
N THR A 389 -9.23 -23.49 -14.96
CA THR A 389 -8.64 -24.73 -15.47
C THR A 389 -8.10 -24.54 -16.88
N GLU A 390 -7.10 -25.34 -17.26
CA GLU A 390 -6.54 -25.32 -18.61
C GLU A 390 -7.56 -25.80 -19.64
N GLY A 391 -7.64 -25.12 -20.79
CA GLY A 391 -8.51 -25.48 -21.90
C GLY A 391 -9.98 -25.08 -21.74
N LYS A 392 -10.34 -24.36 -20.66
CA LYS A 392 -11.69 -23.87 -20.41
C LYS A 392 -11.68 -22.49 -19.79
N ILE A 393 -12.36 -21.55 -20.41
CA ILE A 393 -12.59 -20.23 -19.79
C ILE A 393 -13.64 -20.39 -18.68
N THR A 394 -13.23 -20.10 -17.45
CA THR A 394 -14.13 -19.99 -16.29
C THR A 394 -14.68 -18.57 -16.27
N THR A 395 -15.96 -18.41 -16.46
CA THR A 395 -16.61 -17.10 -16.60
C THR A 395 -17.19 -16.59 -15.30
N ASP A 396 -17.31 -15.24 -15.21
CA ASP A 396 -17.98 -14.54 -14.11
C ASP A 396 -17.44 -14.97 -12.72
N ILE A 397 -16.14 -14.98 -12.55
CA ILE A 397 -15.50 -15.17 -11.24
C ILE A 397 -15.58 -13.84 -10.50
N ALA A 398 -16.09 -13.82 -9.30
CA ALA A 398 -16.17 -12.65 -8.43
C ALA A 398 -15.60 -12.96 -7.04
N PRO A 399 -14.77 -12.05 -6.51
CA PRO A 399 -14.21 -10.81 -7.11
C PRO A 399 -13.25 -11.06 -8.27
N THR A 400 -12.77 -9.96 -8.89
CA THR A 400 -11.64 -9.99 -9.83
C THR A 400 -10.32 -10.20 -9.09
N LEU A 401 -9.20 -10.29 -9.82
CA LEU A 401 -7.85 -10.26 -9.22
C LEU A 401 -7.58 -8.94 -8.43
N GLY A 402 -8.23 -7.83 -8.76
CA GLY A 402 -8.19 -6.60 -7.94
C GLY A 402 -8.95 -6.70 -6.63
N GLY A 403 -9.61 -7.82 -6.40
CA GLY A 403 -10.31 -8.14 -5.14
C GLY A 403 -11.64 -7.44 -4.93
N GLY A 404 -12.30 -7.80 -3.85
CA GLY A 404 -13.46 -7.09 -3.30
C GLY A 404 -13.06 -5.83 -2.54
N LYS A 405 -11.81 -5.73 -2.14
CA LYS A 405 -11.08 -4.56 -1.66
C LYS A 405 -9.64 -4.69 -2.13
N GLU A 406 -9.15 -3.67 -2.79
CA GLU A 406 -7.75 -3.60 -3.18
C GLU A 406 -6.90 -3.08 -1.98
N TRP A 407 -5.62 -2.77 -2.13
CA TRP A 407 -4.72 -2.36 -1.03
C TRP A 407 -5.14 -1.08 -0.28
N HIS A 408 -6.03 -0.27 -0.83
CA HIS A 408 -6.47 1.00 -0.26
C HIS A 408 -7.09 0.78 1.13
N PRO A 409 -6.53 1.37 2.21
CA PRO A 409 -6.87 0.97 3.56
C PRO A 409 -8.26 1.40 3.99
N ALA A 410 -8.90 0.54 4.77
CA ALA A 410 -10.10 0.81 5.54
C ALA A 410 -9.77 1.66 6.79
N ALA A 411 -10.79 2.18 7.46
CA ALA A 411 -10.65 2.89 8.72
C ALA A 411 -11.67 2.39 9.75
N TYR A 412 -11.27 2.33 11.02
CA TYR A 412 -12.18 2.00 12.12
C TYR A 412 -12.43 3.23 12.98
N SER A 413 -13.69 3.55 13.26
CA SER A 413 -14.08 4.64 14.17
C SER A 413 -14.39 4.13 15.57
N LYS A 414 -13.62 4.59 16.55
CA LYS A 414 -13.90 4.35 17.99
C LYS A 414 -15.23 5.00 18.42
N ARG A 415 -15.67 6.05 17.71
CA ARG A 415 -16.92 6.78 17.99
C ARG A 415 -18.16 5.96 17.66
N THR A 416 -18.19 5.37 16.45
CA THR A 416 -19.36 4.61 15.95
C THR A 416 -19.25 3.11 16.22
N GLY A 417 -18.05 2.58 16.39
CA GLY A 417 -17.78 1.14 16.40
C GLY A 417 -17.91 0.49 15.03
N MET A 418 -17.78 1.29 13.96
CA MET A 418 -17.87 0.83 12.57
C MET A 418 -16.49 0.79 11.91
N VAL A 419 -16.32 -0.12 10.97
CA VAL A 419 -15.22 -0.14 10.01
C VAL A 419 -15.75 0.27 8.63
N TYR A 420 -15.06 1.24 8.00
CA TYR A 420 -15.41 1.79 6.70
C TYR A 420 -14.48 1.22 5.64
N VAL A 421 -15.03 0.52 4.67
CA VAL A 421 -14.30 -0.30 3.71
C VAL A 421 -14.58 0.20 2.30
N PRO A 422 -13.54 0.56 1.50
CA PRO A 422 -13.69 0.80 0.07
C PRO A 422 -13.86 -0.55 -0.64
N VAL A 423 -15.01 -0.76 -1.26
CA VAL A 423 -15.41 -2.06 -1.83
C VAL A 423 -15.51 -1.96 -3.36
N ILE A 424 -15.03 -3.00 -4.03
CA ILE A 424 -15.07 -3.18 -5.48
C ILE A 424 -15.93 -4.39 -5.79
N ASP A 425 -17.01 -4.21 -6.57
CA ASP A 425 -17.89 -5.30 -7.01
C ASP A 425 -17.77 -5.49 -8.52
N MET A 426 -16.80 -6.31 -8.92
CA MET A 426 -16.50 -6.64 -10.30
C MET A 426 -16.31 -8.15 -10.44
N SER A 427 -16.34 -8.65 -11.69
CA SER A 427 -16.03 -10.04 -12.02
C SER A 427 -15.02 -10.15 -13.15
N MET A 428 -14.49 -11.37 -13.36
CA MET A 428 -13.55 -11.68 -14.44
C MET A 428 -13.83 -13.03 -15.08
N ASP A 429 -13.39 -13.18 -16.33
CA ASP A 429 -13.23 -14.48 -16.99
C ASP A 429 -11.77 -14.86 -16.98
N LEU A 430 -11.47 -16.10 -16.68
CA LEU A 430 -10.11 -16.58 -16.49
C LEU A 430 -9.93 -17.99 -17.03
N GLU A 431 -8.83 -18.23 -17.76
CA GLU A 431 -8.37 -19.54 -18.18
C GLU A 431 -6.99 -19.80 -17.64
N ALA A 432 -6.82 -20.85 -16.85
CA ALA A 432 -5.49 -21.26 -16.39
C ALA A 432 -4.67 -21.85 -17.55
N LYS A 433 -3.35 -21.69 -17.47
CA LYS A 433 -2.41 -22.27 -18.43
C LYS A 433 -1.14 -22.70 -17.73
N LYS A 434 -0.73 -23.93 -17.95
CA LYS A 434 0.59 -24.37 -17.53
C LYS A 434 1.69 -23.48 -18.14
N GLN A 435 2.54 -22.97 -17.29
CA GLN A 435 3.64 -22.11 -17.66
C GLN A 435 4.94 -22.67 -17.09
N GLU A 436 6.00 -22.66 -17.88
CA GLU A 436 7.35 -22.95 -17.40
C GLU A 436 7.93 -21.71 -16.72
N PHE A 437 8.46 -21.89 -15.52
CA PHE A 437 9.12 -20.81 -14.79
C PHE A 437 10.39 -20.35 -15.51
N LYS A 438 10.53 -19.02 -15.64
CA LYS A 438 11.74 -18.36 -16.14
C LYS A 438 12.08 -17.17 -15.25
N PRO A 439 13.30 -17.14 -14.66
CA PRO A 439 13.69 -16.05 -13.77
C PRO A 439 13.50 -14.66 -14.40
N GLY A 440 12.95 -13.71 -13.65
CA GLY A 440 12.72 -12.33 -14.07
C GLY A 440 11.66 -12.14 -15.16
N GLN A 441 10.81 -13.16 -15.40
CA GLN A 441 9.64 -13.09 -16.28
C GLN A 441 8.36 -13.32 -15.49
N TRP A 442 7.24 -12.81 -16.02
CA TRP A 442 5.92 -13.03 -15.44
C TRP A 442 5.58 -14.51 -15.35
N PHE A 443 5.15 -14.96 -14.19
CA PHE A 443 4.77 -16.34 -13.91
C PHE A 443 3.30 -16.42 -13.45
N LEU A 444 2.40 -15.92 -14.30
CA LEU A 444 0.97 -15.80 -13.98
C LEU A 444 0.20 -17.10 -14.15
N GLY A 445 0.56 -17.94 -15.09
CA GLY A 445 -0.15 -19.20 -15.35
C GLY A 445 -1.55 -18.99 -15.95
N THR A 446 -1.71 -18.01 -16.86
CA THR A 446 -2.98 -17.71 -17.52
C THR A 446 -2.83 -17.60 -19.04
N ASN A 447 -3.88 -17.96 -19.75
CA ASN A 447 -4.06 -17.77 -21.19
C ASN A 447 -5.08 -16.71 -21.52
N THR A 448 -6.07 -16.53 -20.68
CA THR A 448 -7.16 -15.55 -20.84
C THR A 448 -7.46 -14.89 -19.50
N LEU A 449 -7.41 -13.57 -19.48
CA LEU A 449 -7.90 -12.74 -18.40
C LEU A 449 -8.74 -11.61 -18.99
N ARG A 450 -10.03 -11.57 -18.64
CA ARG A 450 -10.96 -10.52 -19.04
C ARG A 450 -11.67 -9.97 -17.83
N LEU A 451 -11.64 -8.66 -17.63
CA LEU A 451 -12.35 -7.98 -16.55
C LEU A 451 -13.71 -7.49 -17.04
N HIS A 452 -14.73 -7.61 -16.19
CA HIS A 452 -16.06 -7.07 -16.44
C HIS A 452 -16.30 -5.83 -15.57
N PRO A 453 -16.88 -4.75 -16.14
CA PRO A 453 -17.27 -3.57 -15.39
C PRO A 453 -18.23 -3.93 -14.23
N GLY A 454 -18.15 -3.17 -13.16
CA GLY A 454 -18.99 -3.32 -11.99
C GLY A 454 -19.10 -2.01 -11.21
N ALA A 455 -19.37 -2.09 -9.92
CA ALA A 455 -19.63 -0.96 -9.06
C ALA A 455 -18.52 -0.77 -8.00
N GLY A 456 -18.41 0.45 -7.49
CA GLY A 456 -17.64 0.78 -6.30
C GLY A 456 -18.56 1.22 -5.16
N TYR A 457 -18.16 0.96 -3.94
CA TYR A 457 -18.90 1.37 -2.75
C TYR A 457 -17.94 1.79 -1.63
N LEU A 458 -18.38 2.74 -0.82
CA LEU A 458 -17.90 2.85 0.55
C LEU A 458 -18.94 2.20 1.45
N LYS A 459 -18.57 1.16 2.19
CA LYS A 459 -19.46 0.40 3.08
C LYS A 459 -19.00 0.53 4.52
N ALA A 460 -19.96 0.69 5.43
CA ALA A 460 -19.72 0.69 6.87
C ALA A 460 -20.28 -0.59 7.48
N PHE A 461 -19.43 -1.32 8.18
CA PHE A 461 -19.81 -2.54 8.89
C PHE A 461 -19.64 -2.37 10.38
N ASN A 462 -20.53 -2.95 11.16
CA ASN A 462 -20.37 -3.05 12.60
C ASN A 462 -19.15 -3.92 12.92
N ALA A 463 -18.16 -3.34 13.59
CA ALA A 463 -16.88 -4.01 13.86
C ALA A 463 -16.99 -5.23 14.81
N THR A 464 -18.11 -5.36 15.55
CA THR A 464 -18.36 -6.49 16.47
C THR A 464 -19.12 -7.63 15.82
N THR A 465 -20.11 -7.31 14.96
CA THR A 465 -21.03 -8.30 14.38
C THR A 465 -20.79 -8.59 12.91
N GLY A 466 -20.13 -7.68 12.19
CA GLY A 466 -19.96 -7.76 10.73
C GLY A 466 -21.20 -7.31 9.95
N GLU A 467 -22.25 -6.84 10.61
CA GLU A 467 -23.46 -6.37 9.93
C GLU A 467 -23.19 -5.09 9.13
N LEU A 468 -23.77 -5.01 7.94
CA LEU A 468 -23.74 -3.81 7.10
C LEU A 468 -24.67 -2.74 7.70
N GLU A 469 -24.13 -1.61 8.10
CA GLU A 469 -24.88 -0.50 8.69
C GLU A 469 -25.37 0.49 7.61
N TRP A 470 -24.46 0.85 6.68
CA TRP A 470 -24.80 1.67 5.53
C TRP A 470 -23.83 1.44 4.36
N MET A 471 -24.23 1.84 3.16
CA MET A 471 -23.38 1.88 1.99
C MET A 471 -23.65 3.10 1.12
N ARG A 472 -22.59 3.58 0.48
CA ARG A 472 -22.62 4.66 -0.50
C ARG A 472 -22.01 4.17 -1.82
N SER A 473 -22.76 4.31 -2.90
CA SER A 473 -22.29 3.92 -4.25
C SER A 473 -21.32 4.95 -4.81
N GLN A 474 -20.41 4.48 -5.65
CA GLN A 474 -19.50 5.26 -6.50
C GLN A 474 -19.68 4.80 -7.95
N ASN A 475 -19.45 5.70 -8.92
CA ASN A 475 -19.60 5.36 -10.35
C ASN A 475 -18.48 4.43 -10.83
N VAL A 476 -17.35 4.40 -10.11
CA VAL A 476 -16.14 3.66 -10.44
C VAL A 476 -15.70 2.81 -9.24
N PRO A 477 -14.84 1.80 -9.46
CA PRO A 477 -14.27 1.03 -8.36
C PRO A 477 -13.70 1.93 -7.25
N ALA A 478 -13.94 1.54 -6.00
CA ALA A 478 -13.49 2.30 -4.84
C ALA A 478 -12.00 2.08 -4.60
N THR A 479 -11.18 2.96 -5.12
CA THR A 479 -9.71 2.89 -5.10
C THR A 479 -9.05 4.03 -4.30
N GLY A 480 -9.77 4.63 -3.37
CA GLY A 480 -9.24 5.61 -2.41
C GLY A 480 -9.27 5.08 -0.99
N GLY A 481 -8.20 5.31 -0.23
CA GLY A 481 -8.17 4.96 1.19
C GLY A 481 -9.10 5.80 2.04
N VAL A 482 -9.33 5.38 3.27
CA VAL A 482 -10.30 5.95 4.19
C VAL A 482 -9.62 6.55 5.43
N LEU A 483 -10.13 7.67 5.90
CA LEU A 483 -9.78 8.32 7.17
C LEU A 483 -11.07 8.56 7.96
N ALA A 484 -11.14 8.12 9.21
CA ALA A 484 -12.22 8.45 10.13
C ALA A 484 -11.75 9.45 11.21
N THR A 485 -12.64 10.34 11.67
CA THR A 485 -12.30 11.33 12.70
C THR A 485 -13.33 11.40 13.82
N ALA A 486 -12.91 11.90 14.99
CA ALA A 486 -13.80 12.18 16.11
C ALA A 486 -14.80 13.32 15.81
N GLY A 487 -14.57 14.10 14.76
CA GLY A 487 -15.51 15.11 14.26
C GLY A 487 -16.78 14.52 13.61
N GLY A 488 -16.94 13.20 13.60
CA GLY A 488 -18.11 12.52 13.02
C GLY A 488 -18.04 12.41 11.50
N LEU A 489 -16.82 12.37 10.96
CA LEU A 489 -16.56 12.37 9.53
C LEU A 489 -15.72 11.17 9.09
N VAL A 490 -16.01 10.72 7.89
CA VAL A 490 -15.16 9.83 7.09
C VAL A 490 -14.71 10.58 5.84
N PHE A 491 -13.40 10.66 5.61
CA PHE A 491 -12.83 11.23 4.39
C PHE A 491 -12.42 10.10 3.44
N ASN A 492 -12.76 10.27 2.15
CA ASN A 492 -12.44 9.33 1.10
C ASN A 492 -12.32 10.06 -0.24
N GLY A 493 -11.44 9.58 -1.11
CA GLY A 493 -11.33 10.01 -2.50
C GLY A 493 -11.76 8.93 -3.46
N ASP A 494 -11.98 9.29 -4.73
CA ASP A 494 -12.26 8.33 -5.80
C ASP A 494 -11.44 8.59 -7.07
N ALA A 495 -11.51 7.65 -8.00
CA ALA A 495 -10.80 7.75 -9.28
C ALA A 495 -11.37 8.83 -10.22
N GLU A 496 -12.55 9.40 -9.93
CA GLU A 496 -13.12 10.55 -10.64
C GLU A 496 -12.53 11.89 -10.17
N GLY A 497 -11.72 11.85 -9.09
CA GLY A 497 -11.09 13.02 -8.50
C GLY A 497 -11.94 13.74 -7.47
N PHE A 498 -12.99 13.14 -6.98
CA PHE A 498 -13.79 13.73 -5.91
C PHE A 498 -13.23 13.36 -4.54
N PHE A 499 -12.80 14.36 -3.80
CA PHE A 499 -12.48 14.27 -2.39
C PHE A 499 -13.72 14.61 -1.57
N ARG A 500 -14.12 13.73 -0.66
CA ARG A 500 -15.37 13.86 0.10
C ARG A 500 -15.15 13.77 1.60
N ALA A 501 -15.99 14.52 2.33
CA ALA A 501 -16.27 14.28 3.73
C ALA A 501 -17.70 13.75 3.88
N ILE A 502 -17.83 12.62 4.53
CA ILE A 502 -19.03 11.80 4.64
C ILE A 502 -19.36 11.68 6.11
N LYS A 503 -20.63 11.81 6.47
CA LYS A 503 -21.11 11.60 7.82
C LYS A 503 -20.94 10.14 8.22
N ASP A 504 -20.23 9.89 9.29
CA ASP A 504 -19.74 8.55 9.63
C ASP A 504 -20.83 7.56 10.09
N ASP A 505 -22.00 8.07 10.53
CA ASP A 505 -23.12 7.25 10.98
C ASP A 505 -24.19 6.95 9.91
N THR A 506 -24.23 7.72 8.80
CA THR A 506 -25.28 7.58 7.78
C THR A 506 -24.79 7.39 6.36
N GLY A 507 -23.52 7.71 6.08
CA GLY A 507 -22.98 7.71 4.71
C GLY A 507 -23.37 8.94 3.88
N GLU A 508 -24.02 9.95 4.46
CA GLU A 508 -24.39 11.21 3.81
C GLU A 508 -23.14 12.03 3.46
N THR A 509 -23.06 12.52 2.21
CA THR A 509 -21.98 13.41 1.78
C THR A 509 -22.25 14.83 2.27
N LEU A 510 -21.37 15.38 3.12
CA LEU A 510 -21.45 16.73 3.67
C LEU A 510 -20.54 17.74 2.95
N PHE A 511 -19.48 17.25 2.29
CA PHE A 511 -18.56 18.06 1.52
C PHE A 511 -18.05 17.25 0.34
N GLU A 512 -17.89 17.90 -0.81
CA GLU A 512 -17.31 17.32 -2.03
C GLU A 512 -16.49 18.37 -2.77
N TYR A 513 -15.28 18.01 -3.20
CA TYR A 513 -14.40 18.85 -3.98
C TYR A 513 -13.70 18.02 -5.04
N ASN A 514 -13.79 18.43 -6.32
CA ASN A 514 -13.08 17.77 -7.41
C ASN A 514 -11.67 18.37 -7.57
N VAL A 515 -10.65 17.53 -7.38
CA VAL A 515 -9.23 17.92 -7.45
C VAL A 515 -8.66 17.87 -8.87
N GLY A 516 -9.47 17.50 -9.88
CA GLY A 516 -9.10 17.50 -11.31
C GLY A 516 -8.33 16.28 -11.78
N THR A 517 -8.09 15.28 -10.91
CA THR A 517 -7.45 14.01 -11.26
C THR A 517 -7.82 12.96 -10.21
N GLY A 518 -7.63 11.66 -10.49
CA GLY A 518 -7.99 10.58 -9.59
C GLY A 518 -7.32 10.67 -8.21
N ILE A 519 -7.95 10.08 -7.21
CA ILE A 519 -7.45 9.95 -5.84
C ILE A 519 -7.35 8.47 -5.52
N HIS A 520 -6.12 7.95 -5.48
CA HIS A 520 -5.80 6.55 -5.16
C HIS A 520 -4.97 6.42 -3.88
N SER A 521 -4.76 7.52 -3.19
CA SER A 521 -4.00 7.60 -1.95
C SER A 521 -4.91 7.62 -0.73
N ASN A 522 -4.27 7.81 0.42
CA ASN A 522 -4.92 7.78 1.72
C ASN A 522 -4.95 9.18 2.34
N PRO A 523 -6.11 9.69 2.74
CA PRO A 523 -6.18 10.95 3.45
C PRO A 523 -5.46 10.90 4.80
N THR A 524 -4.85 12.03 5.17
CA THR A 524 -4.17 12.27 6.47
C THR A 524 -4.71 13.54 7.08
N THR A 525 -4.86 13.58 8.42
CA THR A 525 -5.18 14.83 9.14
C THR A 525 -4.18 15.08 10.25
N TYR A 526 -3.87 16.36 10.48
CA TYR A 526 -2.86 16.82 11.44
C TYR A 526 -3.16 18.22 11.92
N MET A 527 -2.46 18.67 12.99
CA MET A 527 -2.54 20.04 13.51
C MET A 527 -1.25 20.80 13.30
N VAL A 528 -1.34 22.08 12.99
CA VAL A 528 -0.24 23.04 13.13
C VAL A 528 -0.77 24.27 13.87
N GLY A 529 -0.20 24.52 15.05
CA GLY A 529 -0.79 25.50 15.97
C GLY A 529 -2.25 25.15 16.26
N ASP A 530 -3.15 26.12 16.07
CA ASP A 530 -4.58 25.96 16.31
C ASP A 530 -5.38 25.57 15.06
N THR A 531 -4.74 25.09 14.00
CA THR A 531 -5.41 24.79 12.73
C THR A 531 -5.30 23.31 12.40
N GLN A 532 -6.45 22.67 12.21
CA GLN A 532 -6.53 21.30 11.67
C GLN A 532 -6.49 21.34 10.14
N TYR A 533 -5.65 20.48 9.58
CA TYR A 533 -5.50 20.27 8.15
C TYR A 533 -5.89 18.86 7.75
N VAL A 534 -6.35 18.70 6.50
CA VAL A 534 -6.54 17.40 5.86
C VAL A 534 -5.76 17.39 4.55
N ALA A 535 -4.87 16.43 4.39
CA ALA A 535 -4.02 16.26 3.23
C ALA A 535 -4.40 15.00 2.44
N VAL A 536 -4.34 15.08 1.10
CA VAL A 536 -4.56 13.94 0.20
C VAL A 536 -3.67 14.05 -1.03
N LEU A 537 -2.96 12.98 -1.39
CA LEU A 537 -2.28 12.89 -2.67
C LEU A 537 -3.30 12.68 -3.77
N VAL A 538 -3.00 13.23 -4.94
CA VAL A 538 -3.83 13.16 -6.13
C VAL A 538 -2.99 12.74 -7.33
N GLY A 539 -3.58 11.99 -8.25
CA GLY A 539 -2.92 11.48 -9.44
C GLY A 539 -3.32 10.03 -9.71
N PRO A 540 -2.77 9.41 -10.76
CA PRO A 540 -3.07 8.01 -11.07
C PRO A 540 -2.49 7.08 -10.00
N GLY A 541 -3.20 5.98 -9.72
CA GLY A 541 -2.70 4.88 -8.88
C GLY A 541 -1.80 3.93 -9.64
N GLY A 542 -0.96 3.20 -8.91
CA GLY A 542 -0.19 2.08 -9.44
C GLY A 542 -1.03 0.80 -9.52
N GLY A 543 -0.67 -0.09 -10.45
CA GLY A 543 -1.35 -1.37 -10.66
C GLY A 543 -2.80 -1.26 -11.10
N SER A 544 -3.20 -0.08 -11.57
CA SER A 544 -4.57 0.17 -11.94
C SER A 544 -4.92 -0.57 -13.23
N LEU A 545 -5.68 -1.64 -13.12
CA LEU A 545 -6.34 -2.30 -14.25
C LEU A 545 -7.56 -1.49 -14.72
N TRP A 546 -7.95 -0.50 -13.95
CA TRP A 546 -9.13 0.33 -14.18
C TRP A 546 -9.11 1.07 -15.53
N PRO A 547 -7.98 1.61 -16.01
CA PRO A 547 -7.94 2.19 -17.36
C PRO A 547 -8.26 1.21 -18.48
N LEU A 548 -8.04 -0.09 -18.29
CA LEU A 548 -8.40 -1.12 -19.28
C LEU A 548 -9.91 -1.34 -19.36
N VAL A 549 -10.63 -1.15 -18.26
CA VAL A 549 -12.07 -1.35 -18.17
C VAL A 549 -12.86 -0.06 -18.34
N TYR A 550 -12.30 1.06 -17.83
CA TYR A 550 -12.94 2.38 -17.78
C TYR A 550 -12.13 3.44 -18.51
N GLY A 551 -11.41 3.07 -19.59
CA GLY A 551 -10.45 3.96 -20.28
C GLY A 551 -11.01 5.30 -20.70
N GLU A 552 -12.27 5.35 -21.16
CA GLU A 552 -12.95 6.61 -21.52
C GLU A 552 -13.13 7.54 -20.32
N PHE A 553 -13.37 6.98 -19.14
CA PHE A 553 -13.60 7.71 -17.90
C PHE A 553 -12.34 8.46 -17.45
N PHE A 554 -11.17 7.82 -17.56
CA PHE A 554 -9.90 8.39 -17.16
C PHE A 554 -9.27 9.34 -18.19
N LYS A 555 -9.85 9.49 -19.39
CA LYS A 555 -9.34 10.40 -20.43
C LYS A 555 -9.24 11.86 -19.99
N HIS A 556 -10.13 12.27 -19.10
CA HIS A 556 -10.21 13.65 -18.64
C HIS A 556 -9.37 13.90 -17.37
N ASN A 557 -8.78 12.85 -16.78
CA ASN A 557 -7.93 12.98 -15.61
C ASN A 557 -6.50 13.33 -16.02
N THR A 558 -5.90 14.28 -15.31
CA THR A 558 -4.49 14.60 -15.52
C THR A 558 -3.62 13.42 -15.07
N LYS A 559 -2.51 13.17 -15.79
CA LYS A 559 -1.57 12.10 -15.46
C LYS A 559 -0.53 12.51 -14.42
N GLY A 560 -0.52 13.79 -14.03
CA GLY A 560 0.41 14.34 -13.04
C GLY A 560 -0.02 14.03 -11.62
N GLY A 561 0.96 13.93 -10.72
CA GLY A 561 0.73 13.76 -9.29
C GLY A 561 0.91 15.05 -8.51
N GLY A 562 0.24 15.15 -7.38
CA GLY A 562 0.34 16.29 -6.48
C GLY A 562 -0.23 16.01 -5.09
N LEU A 563 -0.17 17.03 -4.24
CA LEU A 563 -0.71 17.03 -2.89
C LEU A 563 -1.68 18.20 -2.75
N PHE A 564 -2.88 17.92 -2.25
CA PHE A 564 -3.84 18.93 -1.83
C PHE A 564 -3.93 18.95 -0.30
N VAL A 565 -3.98 20.14 0.27
CA VAL A 565 -4.19 20.33 1.70
C VAL A 565 -5.35 21.29 1.95
N PHE A 566 -6.28 20.85 2.77
CA PHE A 566 -7.51 21.54 3.10
C PHE A 566 -7.52 21.99 4.57
N ALA A 567 -8.18 23.08 4.87
CA ALA A 567 -8.54 23.49 6.22
C ALA A 567 -9.83 24.34 6.18
N LEU A 568 -10.43 24.61 7.33
CA LEU A 568 -11.58 25.49 7.39
C LEU A 568 -11.23 26.91 6.92
N HIS A 569 -12.18 27.53 6.25
CA HIS A 569 -12.06 28.96 5.93
C HIS A 569 -12.13 29.76 7.24
N LYS A 570 -11.10 30.55 7.53
CA LYS A 570 -11.18 31.52 8.65
C LYS A 570 -12.13 32.64 8.21
N LYS A 571 -13.25 32.75 8.88
CA LYS A 571 -14.21 33.88 8.72
C LYS A 571 -13.61 35.16 9.26
#